data_778102930ac2859eb8041574c1c84bd3
#
_entry.id   778102930ac2859eb8041574c1c84bd3
#
_cell.length_a   1.000
_cell.length_b   1.000
_cell.length_c   1.000
_cell.angle_alpha   90.00
_cell.angle_beta   90.00
_cell.angle_gamma   90.00
#
_symmetry.space_group_name_H-M   'P 1'
#
loop_
_entity.id
_entity.type
_entity.pdbx_description
1 polymer ?
#
loop_
_entity_poly.entity_id
_entity_poly.type
_entity_poly.pdbx_seq_one_letter_code
_entity_poly.pdbx_strand_id
1 'polypeptide(L)'
;ALFELYELDQTDLTLFATGGYGRGELHPFSDVDLLLLSPNPIDEALNQKISPFVAKLWDIGIDPALVVRSVEECDEACHDDITVATSLLEARILAGNVVQAGLPMQLLNKNWSQTKFYEAKMAEAKERYLKHNSTEYNLEPDLKNAPGGLRDIHTCLLYTSPSPRDRTS
;
A
#
# COMPACT_ATOMS: atom_id res chain seq x y z
N ALA A 1 9.96 -18.47 3.66
CA ALA A 1 9.44 -18.94 4.96
C ALA A 1 7.91 -19.20 4.94
N LEU A 2 7.02 -18.31 5.52
CA LEU A 2 5.57 -18.61 5.57
C LEU A 2 4.94 -18.74 4.18
N PHE A 3 5.28 -17.89 3.25
CA PHE A 3 4.75 -17.90 1.88
C PHE A 3 5.05 -19.22 1.16
N GLU A 4 6.23 -19.76 1.33
CA GLU A 4 6.66 -21.07 0.84
C GLU A 4 5.96 -22.22 1.59
N LEU A 5 5.80 -22.09 2.93
CA LEU A 5 5.14 -23.12 3.74
C LEU A 5 3.69 -23.38 3.29
N TYR A 6 3.01 -22.37 2.77
CA TYR A 6 1.66 -22.48 2.24
C TYR A 6 1.61 -22.65 0.71
N GLU A 7 2.75 -22.98 0.09
CA GLU A 7 2.90 -23.23 -1.36
C GLU A 7 2.39 -22.07 -2.25
N LEU A 8 2.36 -20.85 -1.69
CA LEU A 8 1.95 -19.66 -2.44
C LEU A 8 3.02 -19.20 -3.44
N ASP A 9 4.26 -19.61 -3.24
CA ASP A 9 5.38 -19.44 -4.17
C ASP A 9 5.24 -20.29 -5.45
N GLN A 10 4.42 -21.36 -5.40
CA GLN A 10 4.08 -22.19 -6.55
C GLN A 10 2.90 -21.64 -7.35
N THR A 11 2.30 -20.56 -6.86
CA THR A 11 1.27 -19.79 -7.57
C THR A 11 1.90 -18.57 -8.22
N ASP A 12 1.16 -17.91 -9.11
CA ASP A 12 1.59 -16.64 -9.69
C ASP A 12 1.36 -15.44 -8.76
N LEU A 13 1.09 -15.69 -7.47
CA LEU A 13 0.86 -14.64 -6.48
C LEU A 13 2.14 -13.92 -6.11
N THR A 14 2.01 -12.63 -5.86
CA THR A 14 3.10 -11.81 -5.35
C THR A 14 2.63 -11.01 -4.14
N LEU A 15 3.36 -11.10 -3.04
CA LEU A 15 3.11 -10.39 -1.80
C LEU A 15 3.95 -9.12 -1.73
N PHE A 16 3.29 -8.00 -1.50
CA PHE A 16 3.91 -6.70 -1.30
C PHE A 16 3.62 -6.17 0.11
N ALA A 17 4.61 -5.51 0.70
CA ALA A 17 4.40 -4.56 1.78
C ALA A 17 3.98 -3.22 1.18
N THR A 18 3.00 -2.56 1.78
CA THR A 18 2.52 -1.23 1.39
C THR A 18 2.53 -0.28 2.58
N GLY A 19 2.13 0.98 2.39
CA GLY A 19 2.06 1.94 3.48
C GLY A 19 3.37 2.10 4.26
N GLY A 20 3.30 2.26 5.56
CA GLY A 20 4.45 2.37 6.45
C GLY A 20 5.39 1.18 6.37
N TYR A 21 4.84 -0.04 6.26
CA TYR A 21 5.65 -1.24 6.11
C TYR A 21 6.35 -1.31 4.75
N GLY A 22 5.71 -0.83 3.68
CA GLY A 22 6.33 -0.69 2.36
C GLY A 22 7.56 0.23 2.38
N ARG A 23 7.47 1.35 3.06
CA ARG A 23 8.58 2.32 3.25
C ARG A 23 9.67 1.83 4.20
N GLY A 24 9.44 0.73 4.94
CA GLY A 24 10.34 0.26 6.00
C GLY A 24 10.22 1.04 7.31
N GLU A 25 9.12 1.74 7.52
CA GLU A 25 8.83 2.61 8.68
C GLU A 25 7.73 2.02 9.55
N LEU A 26 7.86 0.75 9.95
CA LEU A 26 6.88 0.11 10.82
C LEU A 26 7.05 0.60 12.25
N HIS A 27 6.02 1.24 12.79
CA HIS A 27 5.98 1.66 14.19
C HIS A 27 5.40 0.55 15.09
N PRO A 28 5.78 0.50 16.38
CA PRO A 28 5.15 -0.39 17.34
C PRO A 28 3.62 -0.16 17.34
N PHE A 29 2.85 -1.26 17.33
CA PHE A 29 1.37 -1.24 17.28
C PHE A 29 0.74 -0.68 15.99
N SER A 30 1.51 -0.55 14.91
CA SER A 30 0.96 -0.26 13.60
C SER A 30 0.50 -1.53 12.93
N ASP A 31 -0.60 -1.43 12.16
CA ASP A 31 -1.05 -2.48 11.26
C ASP A 31 0.04 -2.77 10.22
N VAL A 32 0.13 -4.01 9.79
CA VAL A 32 1.04 -4.43 8.73
C VAL A 32 0.26 -4.41 7.41
N ASP A 33 0.40 -3.32 6.66
CA ASP A 33 -0.26 -3.17 5.36
C ASP A 33 0.36 -4.11 4.33
N LEU A 34 -0.45 -5.02 3.79
CA LEU A 34 -0.04 -6.03 2.82
C LEU A 34 -0.96 -6.01 1.59
N LEU A 35 -0.37 -6.17 0.42
CA LEU A 35 -1.09 -6.41 -0.84
C LEU A 35 -0.66 -7.75 -1.42
N LEU A 36 -1.61 -8.66 -1.60
CA LEU A 36 -1.42 -9.89 -2.33
C LEU A 36 -2.01 -9.72 -3.74
N LEU A 37 -1.13 -9.72 -4.73
CA LEU A 37 -1.47 -9.44 -6.12
C LEU A 37 -1.45 -10.73 -6.94
N SER A 38 -2.56 -11.00 -7.65
CA SER A 38 -2.70 -12.11 -8.59
C SER A 38 -2.73 -11.60 -10.03
N PRO A 39 -1.98 -12.18 -10.97
CA PRO A 39 -2.09 -11.84 -12.39
C PRO A 39 -3.45 -12.22 -12.99
N ASN A 40 -4.12 -13.20 -12.40
CA ASN A 40 -5.39 -13.74 -12.84
C ASN A 40 -6.52 -13.41 -11.84
N PRO A 41 -7.80 -13.47 -12.27
CA PRO A 41 -8.93 -13.37 -11.37
C PRO A 41 -8.82 -14.37 -10.20
N ILE A 42 -9.26 -13.95 -9.03
CA ILE A 42 -9.17 -14.76 -7.81
C ILE A 42 -10.36 -15.72 -7.79
N ASP A 43 -10.07 -17.01 -7.97
CA ASP A 43 -11.05 -18.07 -7.89
C ASP A 43 -11.13 -18.69 -6.48
N GLU A 44 -12.10 -19.57 -6.29
CA GLU A 44 -12.31 -20.28 -5.01
C GLU A 44 -11.11 -21.16 -4.63
N ALA A 45 -10.44 -21.77 -5.61
CA ALA A 45 -9.29 -22.63 -5.35
C ALA A 45 -8.10 -21.81 -4.82
N LEU A 46 -7.90 -20.60 -5.35
CA LEU A 46 -6.88 -19.68 -4.89
C LEU A 46 -7.21 -19.13 -3.50
N ASN A 47 -8.47 -18.79 -3.24
CA ASN A 47 -8.94 -18.36 -1.92
C ASN A 47 -8.71 -19.41 -0.83
N GLN A 48 -8.94 -20.70 -1.14
CA GLN A 48 -8.67 -21.79 -0.21
C GLN A 48 -7.19 -21.92 0.17
N LYS A 49 -6.28 -21.53 -0.72
CA LYS A 49 -4.84 -21.48 -0.42
C LYS A 49 -4.44 -20.24 0.37
N ILE A 50 -5.05 -19.11 0.09
CA ILE A 50 -4.76 -17.84 0.77
C ILE A 50 -5.26 -17.84 2.22
N SER A 51 -6.44 -18.39 2.48
CA SER A 51 -7.10 -18.32 3.79
C SER A 51 -6.24 -18.90 4.94
N PRO A 52 -5.59 -20.07 4.83
CA PRO A 52 -4.72 -20.60 5.88
C PRO A 52 -3.48 -19.73 6.12
N PHE A 53 -2.95 -19.12 5.08
CA PHE A 53 -1.83 -18.19 5.20
C PHE A 53 -2.22 -16.94 6.01
N VAL A 54 -3.39 -16.36 5.73
CA VAL A 54 -3.92 -15.21 6.48
C VAL A 54 -4.16 -15.57 7.94
N ALA A 55 -4.81 -16.71 8.19
CA ALA A 55 -5.05 -17.19 9.55
C ALA A 55 -3.73 -17.33 10.33
N LYS A 56 -2.68 -17.82 9.67
CA LYS A 56 -1.37 -17.97 10.31
C LYS A 56 -0.71 -16.64 10.64
N LEU A 57 -0.91 -15.59 9.86
CA LEU A 57 -0.42 -14.25 10.19
C LEU A 57 -1.04 -13.76 11.50
N TRP A 58 -2.34 -13.95 11.69
CA TRP A 58 -3.04 -13.64 12.95
C TRP A 58 -2.51 -14.48 14.13
N ASP A 59 -2.33 -15.78 13.94
CA ASP A 59 -1.85 -16.70 14.98
C ASP A 59 -0.47 -16.32 15.53
N ILE A 60 0.40 -15.76 14.73
CA ILE A 60 1.74 -15.32 15.15
C ILE A 60 1.77 -13.89 15.69
N GLY A 61 0.60 -13.28 15.88
CA GLY A 61 0.48 -11.94 16.48
C GLY A 61 0.77 -10.79 15.53
N ILE A 62 0.77 -11.04 14.21
CA ILE A 62 0.75 -9.97 13.22
C ILE A 62 -0.71 -9.56 13.02
N ASP A 63 -0.97 -8.25 13.06
CA ASP A 63 -2.26 -7.66 12.69
C ASP A 63 -2.19 -7.19 11.22
N PRO A 64 -2.49 -8.07 10.23
CA PRO A 64 -2.33 -7.71 8.83
C PRO A 64 -3.55 -6.97 8.32
N ALA A 65 -3.35 -5.77 7.80
CA ALA A 65 -4.28 -5.12 6.89
C ALA A 65 -4.02 -5.66 5.47
N LEU A 66 -4.47 -6.89 5.21
CA LEU A 66 -4.24 -7.58 3.93
C LEU A 66 -5.34 -7.27 2.92
N VAL A 67 -4.93 -6.78 1.79
CA VAL A 67 -5.77 -6.63 0.58
C VAL A 67 -5.35 -7.69 -0.44
N VAL A 68 -6.32 -8.43 -0.98
CA VAL A 68 -6.10 -9.42 -2.05
C VAL A 68 -6.81 -8.91 -3.29
N ARG A 69 -6.10 -8.78 -4.41
CA ARG A 69 -6.63 -8.29 -5.69
C ARG A 69 -5.99 -8.98 -6.87
N SER A 70 -6.76 -9.13 -7.95
CA SER A 70 -6.18 -9.36 -9.27
C SER A 70 -5.52 -8.07 -9.79
N VAL A 71 -4.66 -8.21 -10.81
CA VAL A 71 -4.05 -7.04 -11.49
C VAL A 71 -5.12 -6.12 -12.07
N GLU A 72 -6.20 -6.67 -12.62
CA GLU A 72 -7.31 -5.91 -13.20
C GLU A 72 -8.06 -5.11 -12.12
N GLU A 73 -8.46 -5.75 -11.02
CA GLU A 73 -9.09 -5.08 -9.87
C GLU A 73 -8.19 -4.02 -9.24
N CYS A 74 -6.88 -4.28 -9.22
CA CYS A 74 -5.91 -3.34 -8.71
C CYS A 74 -5.74 -2.12 -9.63
N ASP A 75 -5.82 -2.32 -10.95
CA ASP A 75 -5.79 -1.26 -11.97
C ASP A 75 -7.01 -0.33 -11.83
N GLU A 76 -8.20 -0.91 -11.75
CA GLU A 76 -9.45 -0.16 -11.54
C GLU A 76 -9.42 0.64 -10.24
N ALA A 77 -9.05 -0.01 -9.12
CA ALA A 77 -8.96 0.66 -7.84
C ALA A 77 -7.89 1.76 -7.82
N CYS A 78 -6.76 1.56 -8.51
CA CYS A 78 -5.72 2.58 -8.66
C CYS A 78 -6.20 3.78 -9.47
N HIS A 79 -7.07 3.55 -10.48
CA HIS A 79 -7.64 4.63 -11.29
C HIS A 79 -8.56 5.53 -10.45
N ASP A 80 -9.35 4.94 -9.57
CA ASP A 80 -10.44 5.61 -8.86
C ASP A 80 -10.02 6.23 -7.52
N ASP A 81 -9.00 5.67 -6.86
CA ASP A 81 -8.63 6.05 -5.49
C ASP A 81 -7.15 6.43 -5.36
N ILE A 82 -6.91 7.69 -5.02
CA ILE A 82 -5.57 8.23 -4.73
C ILE A 82 -4.88 7.50 -3.56
N THR A 83 -5.64 6.93 -2.62
CA THR A 83 -5.09 6.17 -1.49
C THR A 83 -4.49 4.86 -1.99
N VAL A 84 -5.18 4.18 -2.90
CA VAL A 84 -4.65 2.97 -3.56
C VAL A 84 -3.43 3.32 -4.40
N ALA A 85 -3.50 4.39 -5.19
CA ALA A 85 -2.35 4.87 -5.98
C ALA A 85 -1.14 5.16 -5.08
N THR A 86 -1.35 5.75 -3.90
CA THR A 86 -0.29 6.01 -2.92
C THR A 86 0.30 4.70 -2.37
N SER A 87 -0.54 3.72 -2.04
CA SER A 87 -0.08 2.42 -1.55
C SER A 87 0.76 1.65 -2.58
N LEU A 88 0.42 1.78 -3.88
CA LEU A 88 1.21 1.21 -4.97
C LEU A 88 2.57 1.90 -5.16
N LEU A 89 2.63 3.22 -4.94
CA LEU A 89 3.90 3.96 -4.97
C LEU A 89 4.86 3.49 -3.87
N GLU A 90 4.32 3.13 -2.71
CA GLU A 90 5.07 2.66 -1.54
C GLU A 90 5.31 1.15 -1.55
N ALA A 91 4.79 0.42 -2.53
CA ALA A 91 4.83 -1.02 -2.59
C ALA A 91 6.25 -1.58 -2.71
N ARG A 92 6.58 -2.53 -1.85
CA ARG A 92 7.85 -3.26 -1.81
C ARG A 92 7.58 -4.77 -1.80
N ILE A 93 8.19 -5.50 -2.73
CA ILE A 93 8.02 -6.95 -2.81
C ILE A 93 8.58 -7.64 -1.56
N LEU A 94 7.82 -8.58 -1.01
CA LEU A 94 8.21 -9.45 0.11
C LEU A 94 8.46 -10.89 -0.33
N ALA A 95 7.58 -11.42 -1.17
CA ALA A 95 7.66 -12.81 -1.64
C ALA A 95 6.87 -13.01 -2.94
N GLY A 96 7.11 -14.10 -3.63
CA GLY A 96 6.43 -14.49 -4.85
C GLY A 96 7.23 -14.21 -6.12
N ASN A 97 6.56 -13.94 -7.22
CA ASN A 97 7.20 -13.79 -8.52
C ASN A 97 7.92 -12.44 -8.68
N VAL A 98 9.24 -12.47 -8.65
CA VAL A 98 10.10 -11.27 -8.76
C VAL A 98 9.88 -10.50 -10.07
N VAL A 99 9.45 -11.17 -11.14
CA VAL A 99 9.12 -10.51 -12.42
C VAL A 99 7.98 -9.51 -12.25
N GLN A 100 7.09 -9.74 -11.29
CA GLN A 100 5.97 -8.86 -10.98
C GLN A 100 6.34 -7.70 -10.04
N ALA A 101 7.58 -7.62 -9.56
CA ALA A 101 8.01 -6.56 -8.63
C ALA A 101 7.74 -5.13 -9.15
N GLY A 102 7.78 -4.94 -10.45
CA GLY A 102 7.51 -3.66 -11.11
C GLY A 102 6.02 -3.35 -11.39
N LEU A 103 5.11 -4.30 -11.17
CA LEU A 103 3.69 -4.12 -11.49
C LEU A 103 3.02 -2.95 -10.75
N PRO A 104 3.23 -2.75 -9.44
CA PRO A 104 2.62 -1.62 -8.75
C PRO A 104 2.96 -0.28 -9.39
N MET A 105 4.22 -0.09 -9.76
CA MET A 105 4.68 1.14 -10.41
C MET A 105 4.16 1.27 -11.84
N GLN A 106 4.00 0.17 -12.57
CA GLN A 106 3.41 0.19 -13.92
C GLN A 106 1.94 0.60 -13.87
N LEU A 107 1.16 0.05 -12.94
CA LEU A 107 -0.25 0.40 -12.73
C LEU A 107 -0.39 1.87 -12.32
N LEU A 108 0.46 2.35 -11.41
CA LEU A 108 0.49 3.75 -11.03
C LEU A 108 0.75 4.67 -12.23
N ASN A 109 1.81 4.41 -12.99
CA ASN A 109 2.19 5.26 -14.14
C ASN A 109 1.17 5.21 -15.28
N LYS A 110 0.43 4.12 -15.43
CA LYS A 110 -0.67 4.00 -16.39
C LYS A 110 -1.83 4.93 -16.05
N ASN A 111 -2.19 5.03 -14.79
CA ASN A 111 -3.40 5.72 -14.32
C ASN A 111 -3.14 7.17 -13.91
N TRP A 112 -1.93 7.50 -13.48
CA TRP A 112 -1.61 8.78 -12.89
C TRP A 112 -0.39 9.44 -13.54
N SER A 113 -0.59 10.65 -14.08
CA SER A 113 0.54 11.55 -14.34
C SER A 113 1.00 12.20 -13.03
N GLN A 114 2.24 12.66 -12.98
CA GLN A 114 2.79 13.35 -11.80
C GLN A 114 1.91 14.53 -11.36
N THR A 115 1.45 15.34 -12.31
CA THR A 115 0.60 16.51 -12.04
C THR A 115 -0.76 16.08 -11.46
N LYS A 116 -1.44 15.12 -12.10
CA LYS A 116 -2.74 14.61 -11.64
C LYS A 116 -2.62 14.01 -10.22
N PHE A 117 -1.56 13.25 -9.96
CA PHE A 117 -1.29 12.66 -8.64
C PHE A 117 -1.08 13.74 -7.58
N TYR A 118 -0.28 14.78 -7.89
CA TYR A 118 -0.05 15.90 -6.99
C TYR A 118 -1.34 16.64 -6.65
N GLU A 119 -2.14 17.00 -7.64
CA GLU A 119 -3.41 17.70 -7.46
C GLU A 119 -4.36 16.89 -6.58
N ALA A 120 -4.47 15.59 -6.81
CA ALA A 120 -5.30 14.70 -6.00
C ALA A 120 -4.81 14.59 -4.54
N LYS A 121 -3.49 14.52 -4.31
CA LYS A 121 -2.92 14.51 -2.95
C LYS A 121 -3.14 15.84 -2.23
N MET A 122 -3.07 16.96 -2.93
CA MET A 122 -3.39 18.26 -2.36
C MET A 122 -4.87 18.40 -2.00
N ALA A 123 -5.77 17.87 -2.84
CA ALA A 123 -7.20 17.82 -2.55
C ALA A 123 -7.51 16.95 -1.32
N GLU A 124 -6.89 15.75 -1.22
CA GLU A 124 -7.00 14.87 -0.05
C GLU A 124 -6.52 15.57 1.24
N ALA A 125 -5.37 16.25 1.19
CA ALA A 125 -4.84 16.99 2.34
C ALA A 125 -5.79 18.12 2.78
N LYS A 126 -6.34 18.87 1.82
CA LYS A 126 -7.29 19.93 2.09
C LYS A 126 -8.58 19.41 2.74
N GLU A 127 -9.13 18.30 2.24
CA GLU A 127 -10.30 17.66 2.82
C GLU A 127 -10.03 17.20 4.27
N ARG A 128 -8.86 16.59 4.50
CA ARG A 128 -8.43 16.19 5.84
C ARG A 128 -8.33 17.39 6.79
N TYR A 129 -7.76 18.50 6.35
CA TYR A 129 -7.67 19.72 7.17
C TYR A 129 -9.04 20.30 7.52
N LEU A 130 -9.98 20.29 6.57
CA LEU A 130 -11.35 20.74 6.84
C LEU A 130 -12.04 19.85 7.88
N LYS A 131 -11.84 18.55 7.84
CA LYS A 131 -12.35 17.60 8.85
C LYS A 131 -11.75 17.86 10.23
N HIS A 132 -10.45 18.19 10.31
CA HIS A 132 -9.77 18.50 11.57
C HIS A 132 -10.15 19.85 12.15
N ASN A 133 -10.27 20.90 11.32
CA ASN A 133 -10.62 22.24 11.76
C ASN A 133 -12.09 22.37 12.21
N SER A 134 -12.95 21.40 11.85
CA SER A 134 -14.33 21.36 12.35
C SER A 134 -14.47 20.81 13.78
N THR A 135 -13.38 20.34 14.38
CA THR A 135 -13.30 19.89 15.78
C THR A 135 -12.28 20.76 16.54
N GLU A 136 -12.68 21.99 16.91
CA GLU A 136 -11.82 22.95 17.63
C GLU A 136 -11.42 22.52 19.05
N TYR A 137 -11.86 21.33 19.52
CA TYR A 137 -11.59 20.80 20.86
C TYR A 137 -11.12 19.33 20.81
N ASN A 138 -10.05 19.04 20.08
CA ASN A 138 -9.36 17.78 20.30
C ASN A 138 -8.53 17.88 21.59
N LEU A 139 -8.97 17.21 22.64
CA LEU A 139 -8.24 17.08 23.92
C LEU A 139 -6.91 16.36 23.76
N GLU A 140 -6.73 15.60 22.66
CA GLU A 140 -5.47 14.92 22.31
C GLU A 140 -4.96 15.40 20.94
N PRO A 141 -3.66 15.73 20.81
CA PRO A 141 -3.08 16.13 19.54
C PRO A 141 -2.99 14.93 18.59
N ASP A 142 -3.68 15.02 17.43
CA ASP A 142 -3.53 14.02 16.36
C ASP A 142 -2.24 14.30 15.57
N LEU A 143 -1.14 13.71 16.02
CA LEU A 143 0.16 13.84 15.37
C LEU A 143 0.21 13.25 13.96
N LYS A 144 -0.72 12.37 13.60
CA LYS A 144 -0.77 11.71 12.30
C LYS A 144 -1.49 12.52 11.24
N ASN A 145 -2.68 13.06 11.57
CA ASN A 145 -3.60 13.63 10.59
C ASN A 145 -3.78 15.15 10.69
N ALA A 146 -3.39 15.77 11.78
CA ALA A 146 -3.47 17.22 11.94
C ALA A 146 -2.60 17.97 10.90
N PRO A 147 -2.93 19.24 10.58
CA PRO A 147 -2.06 20.06 9.74
C PRO A 147 -0.63 20.12 10.27
N GLY A 148 0.35 19.84 9.41
CA GLY A 148 1.76 19.71 9.80
C GLY A 148 2.14 18.37 10.44
N GLY A 149 1.21 17.43 10.52
CA GLY A 149 1.44 16.08 11.06
C GLY A 149 2.22 15.16 10.14
N LEU A 150 2.40 13.90 10.57
CA LEU A 150 3.22 12.90 9.86
C LEU A 150 2.77 12.67 8.41
N ARG A 151 1.47 12.74 8.12
CA ARG A 151 0.96 12.58 6.74
C ARG A 151 1.41 13.69 5.80
N ASP A 152 1.61 14.90 6.29
CA ASP A 152 2.10 16.01 5.47
C ASP A 152 3.58 15.83 5.17
N ILE A 153 4.35 15.40 6.17
CA ILE A 153 5.76 15.05 5.99
C ILE A 153 5.90 13.92 4.96
N HIS A 154 5.11 12.85 5.08
CA HIS A 154 5.10 11.76 4.10
C HIS A 154 4.74 12.25 2.70
N THR A 155 3.73 13.12 2.57
CA THR A 155 3.36 13.71 1.29
C THR A 155 4.54 14.50 0.69
N CYS A 156 5.24 15.32 1.47
CA CYS A 156 6.44 16.01 1.03
C CYS A 156 7.54 15.04 0.57
N LEU A 157 7.77 13.96 1.31
CA LEU A 157 8.77 12.95 0.96
C LEU A 157 8.46 12.21 -0.35
N LEU A 158 7.19 11.98 -0.67
CA LEU A 158 6.78 11.37 -1.95
C LEU A 158 7.25 12.19 -3.16
N TYR A 159 7.35 13.53 -3.01
CA TYR A 159 7.78 14.44 -4.09
C TYR A 159 9.25 14.80 -4.05
N THR A 160 9.92 14.65 -2.90
CA THR A 160 11.32 15.03 -2.71
C THR A 160 12.27 13.84 -2.72
N SER A 161 11.77 12.62 -2.54
CA SER A 161 12.59 11.42 -2.66
C SER A 161 13.04 11.23 -4.11
N PRO A 162 14.34 10.99 -4.35
CA PRO A 162 14.82 10.69 -5.69
C PRO A 162 14.11 9.44 -6.20
N SER A 163 13.66 9.49 -7.46
CA SER A 163 13.10 8.34 -8.14
C SER A 163 14.06 7.14 -8.04
N PRO A 164 13.58 5.89 -7.99
CA PRO A 164 14.45 4.71 -8.09
C PRO A 164 15.42 4.76 -9.28
N ARG A 165 15.08 5.52 -10.33
CA ARG A 165 15.96 5.77 -11.49
C ARG A 165 17.13 6.69 -11.17
N ASP A 166 17.04 7.55 -10.16
CA ASP A 166 18.09 8.50 -9.79
C ASP A 166 19.13 7.89 -8.84
N ARG A 167 18.91 6.67 -8.34
CA ARG A 167 19.82 5.93 -7.45
C ARG A 167 20.86 5.09 -8.18
N THR A 168 20.86 5.08 -9.51
CA THR A 168 21.79 4.29 -10.36
C THR A 168 22.82 5.15 -11.07
N SER A 169 23.28 6.22 -10.43
CA SER A 169 24.42 7.03 -10.89
C SER A 169 25.58 6.90 -9.95
#